data_9113117234afd71ea781e109dc04fbdc
#
_entry.id   9113117234afd71ea781e109dc04fbdc
#
_cell.length_a   1.000
_cell.length_b   1.000
_cell.length_c   1.000
_cell.angle_alpha   90.00
_cell.angle_beta   90.00
_cell.angle_gamma   90.00
#
_symmetry.space_group_name_H-M   'P 1'
#
loop_
_entity.id
_entity.type
_entity.pdbx_description
1 polymer ?
#
loop_
_entity_poly.entity_id
_entity_poly.type
_entity_poly.pdbx_seq_one_letter_code
_entity_poly.pdbx_strand_id
1 'polypeptide(L)' 'MEFEKLKEIIEEILHIDREEITESSGFVDDLGADSLDLFQILLCLEETYDIEIEEKDAEEIQTVGDAVALLRRLIKG' A
#
# COMPACT_ATOMS: atom_id res chain seq x y z
N MET A 1 -10.41 8.91 -0.23
CA MET A 1 -9.12 9.21 -0.85
C MET A 1 -8.20 8.01 -0.67
N GLU A 2 -7.49 7.67 -1.71
CA GLU A 2 -6.66 6.46 -1.73
C GLU A 2 -5.59 6.46 -0.63
N PHE A 3 -4.92 7.59 -0.44
CA PHE A 3 -3.86 7.68 0.54
C PHE A 3 -4.39 7.45 1.97
N GLU A 4 -5.52 8.04 2.29
CA GLU A 4 -6.12 7.87 3.62
C GLU A 4 -6.53 6.43 3.86
N LYS A 5 -7.13 5.80 2.87
CA LYS A 5 -7.54 4.40 2.98
C LYS A 5 -6.33 3.48 3.11
N LEU A 6 -5.29 3.76 2.36
CA LEU A 6 -4.06 2.99 2.44
C LEU A 6 -3.42 3.09 3.83
N LYS A 7 -3.43 4.29 4.40
CA LYS A 7 -2.90 4.46 5.76
C LYS A 7 -3.67 3.65 6.79
N GLU A 8 -5.01 3.59 6.65
CA GLU A 8 -5.84 2.76 7.52
C GLU A 8 -5.43 1.29 7.44
N ILE A 9 -5.24 0.80 6.23
CA ILE A 9 -4.88 -0.59 6.00
C ILE A 9 -3.51 -0.89 6.59
N ILE A 10 -2.55 0.00 6.39
CA ILE A 10 -1.20 -0.17 6.93
C ILE A 10 -1.25 -0.17 8.45
N GLU A 11 -2.02 0.73 9.03
CA GLU A 11 -2.16 0.81 10.49
C GLU A 11 -2.67 -0.51 11.06
N GLU A 12 -3.68 -1.10 10.42
CA GLU A 12 -4.25 -2.36 10.87
C GLU A 12 -3.29 -3.54 10.75
N ILE A 13 -2.56 -3.60 9.66
CA ILE A 13 -1.67 -4.74 9.40
C ILE A 13 -0.34 -4.62 10.15
N LEU A 14 0.25 -3.44 10.14
CA LEU A 14 1.57 -3.23 10.74
C LEU A 14 1.54 -2.66 12.16
N HIS A 15 0.36 -2.25 12.62
CA HIS A 15 0.18 -1.63 13.95
C HIS A 15 1.03 -0.37 14.11
N ILE A 16 1.06 0.44 13.07
CA ILE A 16 1.77 1.72 13.05
C ILE A 16 0.72 2.83 12.99
N ASP A 17 0.91 3.87 13.79
CA ASP A 17 0.00 5.00 13.81
C ASP A 17 -0.02 5.66 12.43
N ARG A 18 -1.22 5.90 11.90
CA ARG A 18 -1.37 6.51 10.58
C ARG A 18 -0.72 7.87 10.47
N GLU A 19 -0.57 8.58 11.58
CA GLU A 19 0.05 9.89 11.57
C GLU A 19 1.55 9.83 11.28
N GLU A 20 2.15 8.67 11.46
CA GLU A 20 3.57 8.46 11.17
C GLU A 20 3.80 8.03 9.72
N ILE A 21 2.74 7.78 8.98
CA ILE A 21 2.84 7.29 7.60
C ILE A 21 2.76 8.46 6.63
N THR A 22 3.75 8.58 5.75
CA THR A 22 3.78 9.62 4.73
C THR A 22 3.94 8.97 3.37
N GLU A 23 3.76 9.74 2.30
CA GLU A 23 3.93 9.21 0.96
C GLU A 23 5.36 8.77 0.67
N SER A 24 6.32 9.37 1.34
CA SER A 24 7.73 9.00 1.17
C SER A 24 8.16 7.83 2.05
N SER A 25 7.28 7.36 2.94
CA SER A 25 7.61 6.21 3.81
C SER A 25 7.82 4.95 2.97
N GLY A 26 8.97 4.29 3.14
CA GLY A 26 9.25 3.02 2.48
C GLY A 26 8.62 1.89 3.28
N PHE A 27 7.96 0.96 2.60
CA PHE A 27 7.32 -0.15 3.30
C PHE A 27 8.31 -0.99 4.10
N VAL A 28 9.42 -1.34 3.48
CA VAL A 28 10.42 -2.16 4.15
C VAL A 28 11.34 -1.33 5.04
N ASP A 29 11.89 -0.25 4.49
CA ASP A 29 12.91 0.54 5.18
C ASP A 29 12.37 1.37 6.34
N ASP A 30 11.19 1.96 6.17
CA ASP A 30 10.65 2.87 7.18
C ASP A 30 9.56 2.23 8.04
N LEU A 31 8.71 1.41 7.44
CA LEU A 31 7.58 0.81 8.15
C LEU A 31 7.86 -0.60 8.65
N GLY A 32 8.98 -1.17 8.24
CA GLY A 32 9.38 -2.49 8.71
C GLY A 32 8.52 -3.64 8.21
N ALA A 33 7.84 -3.46 7.09
CA ALA A 33 7.02 -4.51 6.50
C ALA A 33 7.90 -5.54 5.80
N ASP A 34 7.59 -6.81 5.98
CA ASP A 34 8.26 -7.86 5.22
C ASP A 34 7.39 -8.19 3.99
N SER A 35 7.84 -9.17 3.20
CA SER A 35 7.13 -9.54 1.97
C SER A 35 5.70 -9.99 2.23
N LEU A 36 5.49 -10.71 3.32
CA LEU A 36 4.16 -11.21 3.67
C LEU A 36 3.23 -10.07 4.06
N ASP A 37 3.74 -9.12 4.84
CA ASP A 37 2.97 -7.95 5.24
C ASP A 37 2.56 -7.13 4.03
N LEU A 38 3.51 -6.90 3.12
CA LEU A 38 3.22 -6.15 1.91
C LEU A 38 2.19 -6.86 1.04
N PHE A 39 2.29 -8.18 0.94
CA PHE A 39 1.33 -8.99 0.21
C PHE A 39 -0.08 -8.84 0.79
N GLN A 40 -0.19 -8.84 2.11
CA GLN A 40 -1.48 -8.66 2.78
C GLN A 40 -2.07 -7.28 2.51
N ILE A 41 -1.22 -6.26 2.51
CA ILE A 41 -1.64 -4.89 2.20
C ILE A 41 -2.21 -4.82 0.78
N LEU A 42 -1.50 -5.43 -0.17
CA LEU A 42 -1.93 -5.42 -1.56
C LEU A 42 -3.24 -6.20 -1.76
N LEU A 43 -3.40 -7.31 -1.05
CA LEU A 43 -4.66 -8.07 -1.11
C LEU A 43 -5.82 -7.24 -0.60
N CYS A 44 -5.62 -6.51 0.50
CA CYS A 44 -6.66 -5.64 1.04
C CYS A 44 -7.04 -4.56 0.04
N LEU A 45 -6.07 -4.01 -0.67
CA LEU A 45 -6.33 -3.00 -1.68
C LEU A 45 -7.12 -3.56 -2.84
N GLU A 46 -6.78 -4.76 -3.28
CA GLU A 46 -7.50 -5.42 -4.36
C GLU A 46 -8.97 -5.62 -4.00
N GLU A 47 -9.22 -6.05 -2.78
CA GLU A 47 -10.59 -6.28 -2.32
C GLU A 47 -11.36 -4.97 -2.11
N THR A 48 -10.68 -3.98 -1.54
CA THR A 48 -11.30 -2.69 -1.22
C THR A 48 -11.73 -1.94 -2.47
N TYR A 49 -10.90 -1.97 -3.51
CA TYR A 49 -11.15 -1.22 -4.74
C TYR A 49 -11.60 -2.07 -5.92
N ASP A 50 -11.73 -3.37 -5.70
CA ASP A 50 -12.12 -4.32 -6.74
C ASP A 50 -11.21 -4.19 -7.97
N ILE A 51 -9.91 -4.27 -7.72
CA ILE A 51 -8.88 -4.17 -8.75
C ILE A 51 -7.97 -5.39 -8.67
N GLU A 52 -7.16 -5.58 -9.71
CA GLU A 52 -6.18 -6.64 -9.74
C GLU A 52 -4.79 -6.04 -9.83
N ILE A 53 -3.92 -6.39 -8.90
CA ILE A 53 -2.54 -5.91 -8.88
C ILE A 53 -1.65 -7.05 -9.35
N GLU A 54 -0.94 -6.83 -10.44
CA GLU A 54 -0.05 -7.85 -11.00
C GLU A 54 1.26 -7.90 -10.21
N GLU A 55 1.94 -9.04 -10.25
CA GLU A 55 3.20 -9.23 -9.54
C GLU A 55 4.25 -8.20 -9.94
N LYS A 56 4.32 -7.88 -11.22
CA LYS A 56 5.29 -6.88 -11.70
C LYS A 56 5.01 -5.50 -11.13
N ASP A 57 3.74 -5.17 -10.93
CA ASP A 57 3.37 -3.90 -10.34
C ASP A 57 3.75 -3.86 -8.87
N ALA A 58 3.54 -4.98 -8.18
CA ALA A 58 3.91 -5.10 -6.76
C ALA A 58 5.42 -4.94 -6.56
N GLU A 59 6.21 -5.46 -7.47
CA GLU A 59 7.66 -5.38 -7.38
C GLU A 59 8.18 -3.95 -7.50
N GLU A 60 7.43 -3.07 -8.12
CA GLU A 60 7.83 -1.67 -8.29
C GLU A 60 7.46 -0.79 -7.10
N ILE A 61 6.64 -1.32 -6.19
CA ILE A 61 6.20 -0.57 -5.02
C ILE A 61 7.28 -0.58 -3.94
N GLN A 62 7.82 0.58 -3.62
CA GLN A 62 8.81 0.74 -2.56
C GLN A 62 8.29 1.65 -1.46
N THR A 63 7.54 2.69 -1.83
CA THR A 63 7.01 3.64 -0.88
C THR A 63 5.49 3.65 -0.89
N VAL A 64 4.91 4.27 0.14
CA VAL A 64 3.46 4.45 0.22
C VAL A 64 2.96 5.24 -0.99
N GLY A 65 3.72 6.26 -1.41
CA GLY A 65 3.39 7.04 -2.59
C GLY A 65 3.32 6.22 -3.86
N ASP A 66 4.24 5.24 -4.00
CA ASP A 66 4.24 4.35 -5.15
C ASP A 66 2.94 3.55 -5.19
N ALA A 67 2.49 3.07 -4.03
CA ALA A 67 1.25 2.31 -3.94
C ALA A 67 0.03 3.17 -4.29
N VAL A 68 0.03 4.41 -3.82
CA VAL A 68 -1.07 5.35 -4.13
C VAL A 68 -1.11 5.63 -5.64
N ALA A 69 0.05 5.83 -6.25
CA ALA A 69 0.12 6.08 -7.69
C ALA A 69 -0.40 4.89 -8.48
N LEU A 70 -0.04 3.69 -8.05
CA LEU A 70 -0.52 2.47 -8.69
C LEU A 70 -2.04 2.35 -8.57
N LEU A 71 -2.59 2.61 -7.39
CA LEU A 71 -4.02 2.57 -7.17
C LEU A 71 -4.76 3.53 -8.11
N ARG A 72 -4.27 4.75 -8.22
CA ARG A 72 -4.90 5.75 -9.08
C ARG A 72 -4.89 5.32 -10.53
N ARG A 73 -3.80 4.69 -10.96
CA ARG A 73 -3.68 4.20 -12.32
C ARG A 73 -4.68 3.07 -12.59
N LEU A 74 -4.79 2.13 -11.68
CA LEU A 74 -5.67 0.98 -11.83
C LEU A 74 -7.15 1.33 -11.70
N ILE A 75 -7.48 2.25 -10.81
CA ILE A 75 -8.85 2.69 -10.61
C ILE A 75 -9.38 3.43 -11.83
N LYS A 76 -8.55 4.27 -12.42
CA LYS A 76 -8.94 5.03 -13.60
C LYS A 76 -8.97 4.18 -14.86
N GLY A 77 -8.24 3.12 -14.82
CA GLY A 77 -8.03 2.20 -15.83
C GLY A 77 -8.44 1.92 -16.90
#